data_376dc1a309ea961f1548262fb3acdea3
#
_entry.id   376dc1a309ea961f1548262fb3acdea3
#
_cell.length_a   1.000
_cell.length_b   1.000
_cell.length_c   1.000
_cell.angle_alpha   90.00
_cell.angle_beta   90.00
_cell.angle_gamma   90.00
#
_symmetry.space_group_name_H-M   'P 1'
#
loop_
_entity.id
_entity.type
_entity.pdbx_description
1 polymer ?
#
loop_
_entity_poly.entity_id
_entity_poly.type
_entity_poly.pdbx_seq_one_letter_code
_entity_poly.pdbx_strand_id
1 'polypeptide(L)'
;MKASILILISVCGLIAGPLRATADDEVKSLLTNMTHVERWNRFADKLVELHKSIISQHKIRTTESIGGYFREPDFYKDVHYYDAESGRLLSHVQWETKHPDRVHFMEVYIYDKKGRVVRDYDVAYLTEGRNAPVQTLINFHNYSGGLHAFRQFDASDNRIFEHCDGKYKGKEVRMNLGELEILDLEEQPKSLLTSPEYKKCFGGLPKSAGKYLTPQM
;
A
#
# COMPACT_ATOMS: atom_id res chain seq x y z
N MET A 1 35.21 9.80 -68.48
CA MET A 1 34.21 10.05 -67.44
C MET A 1 33.99 8.74 -66.69
N LYS A 2 34.49 8.62 -65.44
CA LYS A 2 34.35 7.41 -64.59
C LYS A 2 33.39 7.82 -63.45
N ALA A 3 32.25 7.18 -63.40
CA ALA A 3 31.32 7.34 -62.32
C ALA A 3 31.66 6.37 -61.18
N SER A 4 31.98 6.91 -59.99
CA SER A 4 32.19 6.12 -58.79
C SER A 4 30.82 6.02 -58.05
N ILE A 5 30.38 4.78 -57.88
CA ILE A 5 29.17 4.47 -57.08
C ILE A 5 29.64 4.30 -55.62
N LEU A 6 29.20 5.22 -54.74
CA LEU A 6 29.35 5.08 -53.29
C LEU A 6 28.20 4.21 -52.77
N ILE A 7 28.54 3.03 -52.24
CA ILE A 7 27.61 2.16 -51.52
C ILE A 7 27.60 2.59 -50.07
N LEU A 8 26.52 3.21 -49.61
CA LEU A 8 26.25 3.49 -48.18
C LEU A 8 25.72 2.21 -47.53
N ILE A 9 26.55 1.56 -46.72
CA ILE A 9 26.13 0.45 -45.86
C ILE A 9 25.52 1.07 -44.61
N SER A 10 24.17 1.06 -44.50
CA SER A 10 23.44 1.44 -43.31
C SER A 10 23.51 0.27 -42.31
N VAL A 11 24.33 0.43 -41.29
CA VAL A 11 24.38 -0.49 -40.16
C VAL A 11 23.20 -0.13 -39.23
N CYS A 12 22.06 -0.82 -39.38
CA CYS A 12 20.99 -0.81 -38.39
C CYS A 12 21.46 -1.55 -37.14
N GLY A 13 22.04 -0.82 -36.18
CA GLY A 13 22.30 -1.32 -34.85
C GLY A 13 20.98 -1.58 -34.13
N LEU A 14 20.60 -2.85 -34.01
CA LEU A 14 19.55 -3.29 -33.09
C LEU A 14 20.04 -3.02 -31.66
N ILE A 15 19.60 -1.90 -31.10
CA ILE A 15 19.71 -1.64 -29.65
C ILE A 15 18.64 -2.53 -29.00
N ALA A 16 19.04 -3.73 -28.60
CA ALA A 16 18.26 -4.55 -27.70
C ALA A 16 18.27 -3.84 -26.33
N GLY A 17 17.28 -2.98 -26.10
CA GLY A 17 17.04 -2.45 -24.76
C GLY A 17 16.67 -3.61 -23.82
N PRO A 18 16.99 -3.52 -22.52
CA PRO A 18 16.61 -4.54 -21.56
C PRO A 18 15.09 -4.72 -21.60
N LEU A 19 14.65 -5.96 -21.85
CA LEU A 19 13.24 -6.34 -21.72
C LEU A 19 12.80 -5.99 -20.29
N ARG A 20 11.94 -4.98 -20.14
CA ARG A 20 11.29 -4.72 -18.86
C ARG A 20 10.40 -5.91 -18.54
N ALA A 21 10.61 -6.54 -17.40
CA ALA A 21 9.70 -7.53 -16.84
C ALA A 21 8.28 -6.95 -16.82
N THR A 22 7.29 -7.76 -17.15
CA THR A 22 5.90 -7.35 -17.01
C THR A 22 5.51 -7.38 -15.53
N ALA A 23 4.49 -6.64 -15.12
CA ALA A 23 3.99 -6.66 -13.75
C ALA A 23 3.63 -8.09 -13.27
N ASP A 24 3.13 -8.93 -14.19
CA ASP A 24 2.83 -10.34 -13.91
C ASP A 24 4.08 -11.18 -13.63
N ASP A 25 5.20 -10.90 -14.31
CA ASP A 25 6.46 -11.62 -14.08
C ASP A 25 7.09 -11.20 -12.76
N GLU A 26 6.96 -9.94 -12.36
CA GLU A 26 7.41 -9.42 -11.08
C GLU A 26 6.62 -10.04 -9.93
N VAL A 27 5.28 -10.09 -10.01
CA VAL A 27 4.42 -10.75 -9.02
C VAL A 27 4.77 -12.23 -8.89
N LYS A 28 4.96 -12.97 -10.00
CA LYS A 28 5.38 -14.37 -9.97
C LYS A 28 6.73 -14.55 -9.29
N SER A 29 7.68 -13.67 -9.57
CA SER A 29 9.01 -13.70 -8.93
C SER A 29 8.91 -13.51 -7.41
N LEU A 30 8.09 -12.56 -6.94
CA LEU A 30 7.84 -12.33 -5.52
C LEU A 30 7.20 -13.55 -4.85
N LEU A 31 6.18 -14.15 -5.46
CA LEU A 31 5.47 -15.32 -4.92
C LEU A 31 6.33 -16.59 -4.88
N THR A 32 7.46 -16.63 -5.57
CA THR A 32 8.44 -17.75 -5.50
C THR A 32 9.60 -17.48 -4.53
N ASN A 33 9.77 -16.24 -4.07
CA ASN A 33 10.79 -15.89 -3.09
C ASN A 33 10.35 -16.29 -1.68
N MET A 34 10.89 -17.37 -1.14
CA MET A 34 10.48 -17.92 0.17
C MET A 34 10.60 -16.91 1.32
N THR A 35 11.65 -16.08 1.36
CA THR A 35 11.80 -15.05 2.39
C THR A 35 10.71 -13.99 2.32
N HIS A 36 10.32 -13.60 1.11
CA HIS A 36 9.19 -12.70 0.87
C HIS A 36 7.87 -13.35 1.32
N VAL A 37 7.62 -14.59 0.85
CA VAL A 37 6.41 -15.36 1.19
C VAL A 37 6.24 -15.51 2.71
N GLU A 38 7.29 -15.90 3.43
CA GLU A 38 7.25 -16.08 4.89
C GLU A 38 6.99 -14.75 5.62
N ARG A 39 7.64 -13.67 5.20
CA ARG A 39 7.49 -12.35 5.82
C ARG A 39 6.09 -11.80 5.63
N TRP A 40 5.57 -11.87 4.42
CA TRP A 40 4.26 -11.32 4.08
C TRP A 40 3.12 -12.15 4.67
N ASN A 41 3.25 -13.47 4.71
CA ASN A 41 2.30 -14.34 5.43
C ASN A 41 2.31 -14.05 6.93
N ARG A 42 3.48 -13.89 7.55
CA ARG A 42 3.56 -13.53 8.96
C ARG A 42 2.87 -12.20 9.26
N PHE A 43 3.03 -11.20 8.39
CA PHE A 43 2.32 -9.93 8.51
C PHE A 43 0.81 -10.13 8.44
N ALA A 44 0.31 -10.89 7.45
CA ALA A 44 -1.11 -11.18 7.28
C ALA A 44 -1.70 -11.93 8.48
N ASP A 45 -1.01 -12.96 8.98
CA ASP A 45 -1.43 -13.72 10.17
C ASP A 45 -1.56 -12.80 11.39
N LYS A 46 -0.59 -11.90 11.60
CA LYS A 46 -0.63 -10.93 12.70
C LYS A 46 -1.72 -9.88 12.50
N LEU A 47 -2.06 -9.52 11.28
CA LEU A 47 -3.18 -8.63 11.00
C LEU A 47 -4.52 -9.29 11.33
N VAL A 48 -4.69 -10.57 11.01
CA VAL A 48 -5.87 -11.36 11.41
C VAL A 48 -5.99 -11.46 12.94
N GLU A 49 -4.87 -11.70 13.65
CA GLU A 49 -4.84 -11.70 15.12
C GLU A 49 -5.24 -10.33 15.69
N LEU A 50 -4.71 -9.24 15.13
CA LEU A 50 -5.03 -7.87 15.53
C LEU A 50 -6.52 -7.56 15.32
N HIS A 51 -7.06 -7.91 14.14
CA HIS A 51 -8.50 -7.78 13.85
C HIS A 51 -9.34 -8.49 14.92
N LYS A 52 -9.06 -9.78 15.19
CA LYS A 52 -9.78 -10.56 16.20
C LYS A 52 -9.67 -9.93 17.60
N SER A 53 -8.50 -9.44 17.95
CA SER A 53 -8.28 -8.77 19.23
C SER A 53 -9.11 -7.49 19.34
N ILE A 54 -9.14 -6.65 18.31
CA ILE A 54 -9.90 -5.40 18.32
C ILE A 54 -11.41 -5.69 18.43
N ILE A 55 -11.95 -6.56 17.58
CA ILE A 55 -13.40 -6.83 17.62
C ILE A 55 -13.84 -7.48 18.94
N SER A 56 -12.97 -8.23 19.63
CA SER A 56 -13.28 -8.82 20.94
C SER A 56 -13.35 -7.80 22.07
N GLN A 57 -12.76 -6.60 21.91
CA GLN A 57 -12.70 -5.55 22.91
C GLN A 57 -13.82 -4.49 22.78
N HIS A 58 -14.63 -4.58 21.73
CA HIS A 58 -15.67 -3.61 21.40
C HIS A 58 -17.04 -4.29 21.25
N LYS A 59 -18.11 -3.52 21.48
CA LYS A 59 -19.45 -3.91 21.05
C LYS A 59 -19.55 -3.68 19.55
N ILE A 60 -19.69 -4.74 18.78
CA ILE A 60 -19.60 -4.68 17.33
C ILE A 60 -20.98 -4.50 16.68
N ARG A 61 -21.03 -3.62 15.68
CA ARG A 61 -22.08 -3.52 14.65
C ARG A 61 -21.43 -3.79 13.30
N THR A 62 -22.04 -4.65 12.50
CA THR A 62 -21.54 -4.92 11.13
C THR A 62 -22.49 -4.38 10.07
N THR A 63 -21.93 -4.07 8.90
CA THR A 63 -22.65 -3.95 7.64
C THR A 63 -22.04 -4.90 6.64
N GLU A 64 -22.88 -5.50 5.79
CA GLU A 64 -22.45 -6.55 4.86
C GLU A 64 -22.98 -6.26 3.45
N SER A 65 -22.18 -6.60 2.45
CA SER A 65 -22.57 -6.61 1.04
C SER A 65 -21.87 -7.74 0.30
N ILE A 66 -22.34 -8.06 -0.89
CA ILE A 66 -21.69 -9.02 -1.79
C ILE A 66 -21.02 -8.22 -2.90
N GLY A 67 -19.80 -8.61 -3.25
CA GLY A 67 -19.03 -8.01 -4.32
C GLY A 67 -18.14 -9.02 -5.01
N GLY A 68 -17.47 -8.58 -6.06
CA GLY A 68 -16.61 -9.47 -6.84
C GLY A 68 -16.08 -8.81 -8.11
N TYR A 69 -15.78 -9.65 -9.10
CA TYR A 69 -15.16 -9.29 -10.36
C TYR A 69 -16.11 -9.50 -11.53
N PHE A 70 -15.76 -9.01 -12.71
CA PHE A 70 -16.57 -9.14 -13.92
C PHE A 70 -17.02 -10.58 -14.22
N ARG A 71 -16.16 -11.58 -14.00
CA ARG A 71 -16.46 -13.00 -14.23
C ARG A 71 -17.01 -13.72 -13.00
N GLU A 72 -16.95 -13.11 -11.85
CA GLU A 72 -17.35 -13.69 -10.55
C GLU A 72 -17.90 -12.55 -9.66
N PRO A 73 -19.13 -12.07 -9.94
CA PRO A 73 -19.68 -10.88 -9.30
C PRO A 73 -20.02 -11.05 -7.82
N ASP A 74 -20.06 -12.28 -7.35
CA ASP A 74 -20.32 -12.68 -5.96
C ASP A 74 -19.11 -13.34 -5.30
N PHE A 75 -17.90 -12.99 -5.74
CA PHE A 75 -16.65 -13.61 -5.29
C PHE A 75 -16.40 -13.44 -3.79
N TYR A 76 -16.70 -12.27 -3.21
CA TYR A 76 -16.48 -12.02 -1.79
C TYR A 76 -17.71 -11.42 -1.10
N LYS A 77 -17.81 -11.73 0.21
CA LYS A 77 -18.67 -11.06 1.16
C LYS A 77 -17.86 -9.95 1.83
N ASP A 78 -18.29 -8.73 1.64
CA ASP A 78 -17.67 -7.51 2.16
C ASP A 78 -18.27 -7.17 3.51
N VAL A 79 -17.47 -7.12 4.58
CA VAL A 79 -17.94 -6.90 5.95
C VAL A 79 -17.17 -5.74 6.57
N HIS A 80 -17.91 -4.71 7.00
CA HIS A 80 -17.37 -3.61 7.77
C HIS A 80 -17.74 -3.78 9.24
N TYR A 81 -16.76 -3.73 10.12
CA TYR A 81 -16.89 -3.89 11.57
C TYR A 81 -16.77 -2.53 12.25
N TYR A 82 -17.83 -2.07 12.88
CA TYR A 82 -17.88 -0.79 13.58
C TYR A 82 -17.94 -1.01 15.09
N ASP A 83 -17.28 -0.16 15.85
CA ASP A 83 -17.57 0.03 17.26
C ASP A 83 -18.99 0.62 17.38
N ALA A 84 -19.92 -0.11 17.99
CA ALA A 84 -21.31 0.29 18.10
C ALA A 84 -21.53 1.55 18.98
N GLU A 85 -20.58 1.85 19.88
CA GLU A 85 -20.69 2.98 20.80
C GLU A 85 -20.20 4.28 20.15
N SER A 86 -19.02 4.24 19.51
CA SER A 86 -18.44 5.42 18.87
C SER A 86 -18.81 5.58 17.39
N GLY A 87 -19.33 4.53 16.75
CA GLY A 87 -19.61 4.47 15.32
C GLY A 87 -18.36 4.37 14.43
N ARG A 88 -17.16 4.21 15.00
CA ARG A 88 -15.92 4.13 14.23
C ARG A 88 -15.80 2.80 13.49
N LEU A 89 -15.32 2.86 12.25
CA LEU A 89 -14.94 1.67 11.47
C LEU A 89 -13.66 1.09 12.08
N LEU A 90 -13.70 -0.11 12.63
CA LEU A 90 -12.55 -0.78 13.24
C LEU A 90 -11.78 -1.60 12.23
N SER A 91 -12.49 -2.23 11.30
CA SER A 91 -11.91 -3.02 10.23
C SER A 91 -12.88 -3.24 9.08
N HIS A 92 -12.32 -3.52 7.92
CA HIS A 92 -13.00 -3.91 6.70
C HIS A 92 -12.41 -5.23 6.22
N VAL A 93 -13.24 -6.23 5.98
CA VAL A 93 -12.79 -7.58 5.58
C VAL A 93 -13.63 -8.10 4.44
N GLN A 94 -12.97 -8.58 3.40
CA GLN A 94 -13.57 -9.33 2.30
C GLN A 94 -13.29 -10.82 2.48
N TRP A 95 -14.34 -11.59 2.72
CA TRP A 95 -14.30 -13.04 2.86
C TRP A 95 -14.71 -13.69 1.55
N GLU A 96 -13.99 -14.71 1.07
CA GLU A 96 -14.42 -15.43 -0.13
C GLU A 96 -15.75 -16.15 0.09
N THR A 97 -16.72 -15.98 -0.79
CA THR A 97 -18.05 -16.61 -0.64
C THR A 97 -17.99 -18.12 -0.70
N LYS A 98 -17.13 -18.68 -1.58
CA LYS A 98 -16.93 -20.13 -1.72
C LYS A 98 -16.05 -20.75 -0.63
N HIS A 99 -15.26 -19.91 0.05
CA HIS A 99 -14.33 -20.29 1.12
C HIS A 99 -14.42 -19.25 2.26
N PRO A 100 -15.47 -19.29 3.09
CA PRO A 100 -15.78 -18.23 4.05
C PRO A 100 -14.77 -18.09 5.20
N ASP A 101 -13.81 -18.99 5.30
CA ASP A 101 -12.65 -18.94 6.19
C ASP A 101 -11.43 -18.24 5.58
N ARG A 102 -11.50 -17.90 4.28
CA ARG A 102 -10.40 -17.24 3.55
C ARG A 102 -10.65 -15.76 3.42
N VAL A 103 -9.64 -15.00 3.82
CA VAL A 103 -9.56 -13.55 3.59
C VAL A 103 -9.11 -13.30 2.16
N HIS A 104 -9.81 -12.44 1.44
CA HIS A 104 -9.40 -11.89 0.16
C HIS A 104 -8.74 -10.52 0.33
N PHE A 105 -9.33 -9.68 1.20
CA PHE A 105 -8.79 -8.38 1.60
C PHE A 105 -9.11 -8.14 3.08
N MET A 106 -8.21 -7.48 3.78
CA MET A 106 -8.45 -7.02 5.16
C MET A 106 -7.75 -5.69 5.39
N GLU A 107 -8.47 -4.77 6.01
CA GLU A 107 -7.95 -3.49 6.48
C GLU A 107 -8.33 -3.29 7.96
N VAL A 108 -7.41 -2.78 8.77
CA VAL A 108 -7.62 -2.56 10.22
C VAL A 108 -7.13 -1.18 10.59
N TYR A 109 -7.98 -0.41 11.28
CA TYR A 109 -7.77 0.99 11.61
C TYR A 109 -7.40 1.19 13.09
N ILE A 110 -6.37 1.99 13.34
CA ILE A 110 -5.92 2.37 14.68
C ILE A 110 -6.14 3.88 14.88
N TYR A 111 -6.83 4.23 15.95
CA TYR A 111 -7.27 5.60 16.23
C TYR A 111 -6.50 6.24 17.38
N ASP A 112 -6.31 7.56 17.31
CA ASP A 112 -5.88 8.35 18.45
C ASP A 112 -7.06 8.67 19.39
N LYS A 113 -6.73 9.30 20.53
CA LYS A 113 -7.76 9.73 21.51
C LYS A 113 -8.76 10.74 20.96
N LYS A 114 -8.45 11.41 19.85
CA LYS A 114 -9.34 12.36 19.17
C LYS A 114 -10.21 11.68 18.10
N GLY A 115 -10.06 10.37 17.90
CA GLY A 115 -10.82 9.60 16.93
C GLY A 115 -10.33 9.73 15.49
N ARG A 116 -9.10 10.13 15.27
CA ARG A 116 -8.48 10.19 13.94
C ARG A 116 -7.67 8.92 13.73
N VAL A 117 -7.71 8.37 12.53
CA VAL A 117 -6.84 7.24 12.13
C VAL A 117 -5.39 7.71 12.21
N VAL A 118 -4.58 7.06 13.02
CA VAL A 118 -3.14 7.36 13.12
C VAL A 118 -2.29 6.30 12.44
N ARG A 119 -2.85 5.13 12.24
CA ARG A 119 -2.28 4.03 11.50
C ARG A 119 -3.39 3.11 11.00
N ASP A 120 -3.22 2.58 9.84
CA ASP A 120 -3.97 1.43 9.34
C ASP A 120 -3.03 0.43 8.70
N TYR A 121 -3.54 -0.78 8.57
CA TYR A 121 -2.85 -1.91 7.98
C TYR A 121 -3.77 -2.56 6.98
N ASP A 122 -3.24 -2.97 5.83
CA ASP A 122 -4.00 -3.83 4.94
C ASP A 122 -3.21 -4.97 4.32
N VAL A 123 -3.94 -6.00 3.89
CA VAL A 123 -3.45 -7.11 3.09
C VAL A 123 -4.46 -7.41 1.99
N ALA A 124 -3.95 -7.78 0.82
CA ALA A 124 -4.77 -8.29 -0.28
C ALA A 124 -4.15 -9.56 -0.86
N TYR A 125 -5.02 -10.47 -1.30
CA TYR A 125 -4.64 -11.71 -1.98
C TYR A 125 -5.18 -11.71 -3.41
N LEU A 126 -4.46 -12.36 -4.31
CA LEU A 126 -5.01 -12.70 -5.63
C LEU A 126 -6.08 -13.78 -5.49
N THR A 127 -6.95 -13.89 -6.47
CA THR A 127 -7.92 -14.99 -6.60
C THR A 127 -7.20 -16.34 -6.82
N GLU A 128 -6.03 -16.31 -7.46
CA GLU A 128 -5.16 -17.45 -7.75
C GLU A 128 -3.74 -17.21 -7.17
N GLY A 129 -2.96 -18.27 -6.98
CA GLY A 129 -1.57 -18.17 -6.51
C GLY A 129 -1.45 -17.62 -5.09
N ARG A 130 -2.22 -18.16 -4.16
CA ARG A 130 -2.43 -17.61 -2.79
C ARG A 130 -1.42 -18.10 -1.75
N ASN A 131 -0.22 -18.39 -2.13
CA ASN A 131 0.84 -18.77 -1.19
C ASN A 131 1.34 -17.60 -0.32
N ALA A 132 1.06 -16.35 -0.73
CA ALA A 132 1.27 -15.14 0.06
C ALA A 132 0.30 -14.04 -0.39
N PRO A 133 0.10 -12.98 0.43
CA PRO A 133 -0.52 -11.75 -0.04
C PRO A 133 0.26 -11.17 -1.23
N VAL A 134 -0.41 -10.42 -2.10
CA VAL A 134 0.21 -9.64 -3.17
C VAL A 134 0.35 -8.17 -2.80
N GLN A 135 -0.30 -7.78 -1.72
CA GLN A 135 -0.18 -6.44 -1.14
C GLN A 135 -0.17 -6.56 0.38
N THR A 136 0.73 -5.81 1.00
CA THR A 136 0.75 -5.58 2.44
C THR A 136 1.06 -4.10 2.64
N LEU A 137 0.23 -3.36 3.36
CA LEU A 137 0.42 -1.93 3.56
C LEU A 137 0.38 -1.58 5.05
N ILE A 138 1.22 -0.62 5.41
CA ILE A 138 1.29 0.01 6.74
C ILE A 138 1.26 1.51 6.50
N ASN A 139 0.14 2.15 6.80
CA ASN A 139 -0.05 3.58 6.63
C ASN A 139 0.10 4.31 7.97
N PHE A 140 0.97 5.29 8.04
CA PHE A 140 1.08 6.21 9.17
C PHE A 140 0.52 7.57 8.81
N HIS A 141 -0.41 8.07 9.60
CA HIS A 141 -1.10 9.34 9.35
C HIS A 141 -0.59 10.46 10.25
N ASN A 142 -0.50 11.67 9.68
CA ASN A 142 -0.18 12.91 10.37
C ASN A 142 -1.22 13.98 10.05
N TYR A 143 -1.69 14.68 11.09
CA TYR A 143 -2.63 15.78 10.97
C TYR A 143 -2.02 17.03 11.59
N SER A 144 -1.60 17.97 10.78
CA SER A 144 -0.85 19.13 11.25
C SER A 144 -1.25 20.42 10.53
N GLY A 145 -1.92 21.33 11.26
CA GLY A 145 -2.18 22.70 10.78
C GLY A 145 -3.07 22.79 9.54
N GLY A 146 -4.09 21.92 9.42
CA GLY A 146 -5.00 21.87 8.27
C GLY A 146 -4.50 20.99 7.12
N LEU A 147 -3.39 20.27 7.33
CA LEU A 147 -2.88 19.25 6.44
C LEU A 147 -3.19 17.85 6.99
N HIS A 148 -3.52 16.94 6.10
CA HIS A 148 -3.52 15.49 6.32
C HIS A 148 -2.44 14.87 5.45
N ALA A 149 -1.57 14.09 6.04
CA ALA A 149 -0.54 13.35 5.31
C ALA A 149 -0.51 11.90 5.77
N PHE A 150 -0.14 11.01 4.89
CA PHE A 150 0.24 9.66 5.26
C PHE A 150 1.49 9.19 4.52
N ARG A 151 2.20 8.27 5.14
CA ARG A 151 3.36 7.56 4.61
C ARG A 151 3.09 6.08 4.67
N GLN A 152 3.31 5.39 3.56
CA GLN A 152 3.00 4.00 3.35
C GLN A 152 4.26 3.17 3.22
N PHE A 153 4.26 2.03 3.92
CA PHE A 153 5.29 0.99 3.83
C PHE A 153 4.66 -0.34 3.47
N ASP A 154 5.45 -1.24 2.87
CA ASP A 154 5.11 -2.66 2.75
C ASP A 154 5.61 -3.47 3.97
N ALA A 155 5.30 -4.77 4.04
CA ALA A 155 5.79 -5.67 5.09
C ALA A 155 7.30 -5.98 4.98
N SER A 156 8.00 -5.48 3.98
CA SER A 156 9.46 -5.53 3.82
C SER A 156 10.18 -4.27 4.30
N ASP A 157 9.41 -3.30 4.85
CA ASP A 157 9.88 -1.97 5.27
C ASP A 157 10.28 -1.05 4.11
N ASN A 158 9.83 -1.35 2.89
CA ASN A 158 10.01 -0.45 1.77
C ASN A 158 9.01 0.70 1.90
N ARG A 159 9.46 1.94 1.74
CA ARG A 159 8.61 3.12 1.68
C ARG A 159 8.10 3.28 0.24
N ILE A 160 6.81 3.00 0.02
CA ILE A 160 6.22 2.86 -1.31
C ILE A 160 5.37 4.04 -1.75
N PHE A 161 4.84 4.82 -0.81
CA PHE A 161 4.00 5.97 -1.16
C PHE A 161 3.97 7.04 -0.06
N GLU A 162 3.84 8.29 -0.46
CA GLU A 162 3.55 9.42 0.42
C GLU A 162 2.45 10.29 -0.19
N HIS A 163 1.50 10.67 0.64
CA HIS A 163 0.42 11.59 0.28
C HIS A 163 0.30 12.71 1.30
N CYS A 164 0.06 13.92 0.82
CA CYS A 164 -0.31 15.06 1.66
C CYS A 164 -1.27 15.96 0.93
N ASP A 165 -2.36 16.35 1.59
CA ASP A 165 -3.33 17.31 1.09
C ASP A 165 -3.82 18.26 2.18
N GLY A 166 -4.41 19.38 1.76
CA GLY A 166 -5.02 20.37 2.64
C GLY A 166 -4.49 21.80 2.42
N LYS A 167 -4.50 22.62 3.48
CA LYS A 167 -4.06 24.04 3.39
C LYS A 167 -2.91 24.34 4.35
N TYR A 168 -1.86 24.96 3.82
CA TYR A 168 -0.74 25.47 4.60
C TYR A 168 -0.52 26.95 4.32
N LYS A 169 -0.60 27.81 5.36
CA LYS A 169 -0.47 29.29 5.25
C LYS A 169 -1.41 29.88 4.17
N GLY A 170 -2.66 29.37 4.10
CA GLY A 170 -3.66 29.84 3.14
C GLY A 170 -3.51 29.32 1.70
N LYS A 171 -2.47 28.54 1.40
CA LYS A 171 -2.25 27.91 0.09
C LYS A 171 -2.65 26.45 0.13
N GLU A 172 -3.23 25.96 -0.97
CA GLU A 172 -3.49 24.53 -1.17
C GLU A 172 -2.16 23.79 -1.34
N VAL A 173 -2.08 22.64 -0.65
CA VAL A 173 -0.96 21.70 -0.75
C VAL A 173 -1.54 20.39 -1.21
N ARG A 174 -0.93 19.78 -2.22
CA ARG A 174 -1.19 18.41 -2.66
C ARG A 174 0.12 17.80 -3.13
N MET A 175 0.53 16.72 -2.49
CA MET A 175 1.73 15.94 -2.82
C MET A 175 1.38 14.48 -2.91
N ASN A 176 1.83 13.83 -3.98
CA ASN A 176 1.77 12.38 -4.18
C ASN A 176 3.16 11.97 -4.65
N LEU A 177 3.81 11.10 -3.90
CA LEU A 177 5.13 10.59 -4.21
C LEU A 177 5.06 9.07 -4.21
N GLY A 178 5.27 8.44 -5.35
CA GLY A 178 5.41 7.00 -5.47
C GLY A 178 6.83 6.54 -5.14
N GLU A 179 7.06 5.25 -5.18
CA GLU A 179 8.34 4.62 -4.79
C GLU A 179 9.52 5.20 -5.57
N LEU A 180 9.40 5.36 -6.89
CA LEU A 180 10.48 5.88 -7.74
C LEU A 180 10.81 7.34 -7.41
N GLU A 181 9.80 8.19 -7.17
CA GLU A 181 10.02 9.58 -6.77
C GLU A 181 10.67 9.67 -5.39
N ILE A 182 10.29 8.76 -4.47
CA ILE A 182 10.87 8.68 -3.13
C ILE A 182 12.34 8.30 -3.21
N LEU A 183 12.70 7.26 -3.98
CA LEU A 183 14.08 6.83 -4.19
C LEU A 183 14.94 7.94 -4.83
N ASP A 184 14.45 8.59 -5.89
CA ASP A 184 15.14 9.71 -6.53
C ASP A 184 15.38 10.89 -5.58
N LEU A 185 14.42 11.16 -4.67
CA LEU A 185 14.55 12.19 -3.65
C LEU A 185 15.57 11.81 -2.55
N GLU A 186 15.72 10.54 -2.22
CA GLU A 186 16.69 10.07 -1.23
C GLU A 186 18.12 10.09 -1.78
N GLU A 187 18.32 9.72 -3.05
CA GLU A 187 19.62 9.74 -3.71
C GLU A 187 20.08 11.17 -4.01
N GLN A 188 19.18 12.05 -4.41
CA GLN A 188 19.46 13.43 -4.77
C GLN A 188 18.51 14.39 -4.03
N PRO A 189 18.82 14.80 -2.79
CA PRO A 189 17.98 15.69 -2.02
C PRO A 189 17.65 16.98 -2.78
N LYS A 190 16.48 17.02 -3.40
CA LYS A 190 15.95 18.17 -4.13
C LYS A 190 15.35 19.17 -3.14
N SER A 191 15.08 20.36 -3.60
CA SER A 191 14.44 21.45 -2.83
C SER A 191 13.12 21.01 -2.17
N LEU A 192 12.44 19.97 -2.71
CA LEU A 192 11.20 19.46 -2.17
C LEU A 192 11.34 18.94 -0.73
N LEU A 193 12.31 18.04 -0.44
CA LEU A 193 12.51 17.47 0.91
C LEU A 193 12.86 18.54 1.97
N THR A 194 13.42 19.64 1.54
CA THR A 194 13.78 20.77 2.42
C THR A 194 12.67 21.81 2.54
N SER A 195 11.62 21.71 1.69
CA SER A 195 10.52 22.68 1.70
C SER A 195 9.76 22.68 3.03
N PRO A 196 9.25 23.84 3.47
CA PRO A 196 8.43 23.93 4.67
C PRO A 196 7.16 23.06 4.60
N GLU A 197 6.57 22.94 3.41
CA GLU A 197 5.37 22.16 3.14
C GLU A 197 5.65 20.67 3.33
N TYR A 198 6.72 20.12 2.74
CA TYR A 198 7.11 18.73 2.91
C TYR A 198 7.40 18.40 4.39
N LYS A 199 8.18 19.23 5.06
CA LYS A 199 8.48 19.05 6.49
C LYS A 199 7.21 19.09 7.34
N LYS A 200 6.24 19.93 7.00
CA LYS A 200 4.98 20.02 7.72
C LYS A 200 4.09 18.79 7.51
N CYS A 201 4.05 18.25 6.28
CA CYS A 201 3.34 17.03 5.94
C CYS A 201 3.98 15.80 6.62
N PHE A 202 5.26 15.58 6.37
CA PHE A 202 5.90 14.28 6.61
C PHE A 202 6.91 14.28 7.76
N GLY A 203 7.30 15.45 8.30
CA GLY A 203 8.32 15.52 9.34
C GLY A 203 7.96 14.83 10.66
N GLY A 204 6.67 14.63 10.93
CA GLY A 204 6.18 13.89 12.10
C GLY A 204 5.97 12.38 11.88
N LEU A 205 6.15 11.90 10.63
CA LEU A 205 5.94 10.51 10.27
C LEU A 205 7.23 9.70 10.40
N PRO A 206 7.15 8.40 10.76
CA PRO A 206 8.33 7.54 10.88
C PRO A 206 9.02 7.36 9.52
N LYS A 207 10.34 7.19 9.54
CA LYS A 207 11.15 6.91 8.33
C LYS A 207 11.17 5.42 7.95
N SER A 208 10.72 4.55 8.84
CA SER A 208 10.69 3.09 8.73
C SER A 208 9.46 2.60 9.48
N ALA A 209 8.83 1.53 9.05
CA ALA A 209 7.73 0.91 9.77
C ALA A 209 8.18 0.29 11.10
N GLY A 210 9.43 -0.18 11.19
CA GLY A 210 10.08 -0.64 12.41
C GLY A 210 9.27 -1.72 13.14
N LYS A 211 8.94 -1.48 14.42
CA LYS A 211 8.14 -2.44 15.20
C LYS A 211 6.75 -2.71 14.62
N TYR A 212 6.23 -1.82 13.79
CA TYR A 212 4.90 -1.94 13.19
C TYR A 212 4.86 -2.85 11.95
N LEU A 213 6.01 -3.41 11.54
CA LEU A 213 6.07 -4.57 10.64
C LEU A 213 5.35 -5.80 11.25
N THR A 214 5.14 -5.79 12.57
CA THR A 214 4.22 -6.68 13.25
C THR A 214 2.96 -5.87 13.57
N PRO A 215 1.81 -6.10 12.89
CA PRO A 215 0.56 -5.40 13.16
C PRO A 215 0.19 -5.41 14.64
N GLN A 216 -0.06 -4.22 15.20
CA GLN A 216 -0.37 -4.00 16.61
C GLN A 216 -1.13 -2.69 16.84
N MET A 217 -1.82 -2.56 17.99
CA MET A 217 -2.43 -1.31 18.45
C MET A 217 -1.39 -0.23 18.76
#